data_08c600d4a6d5d781dca18531853da088
#
_entry.id   08c600d4a6d5d781dca18531853da088
#
_cell.length_a   1.000
_cell.length_b   1.000
_cell.length_c   1.000
_cell.angle_alpha   90.00
_cell.angle_beta   90.00
_cell.angle_gamma   90.00
#
_symmetry.space_group_name_H-M   'P 1'
#
loop_
_entity.id
_entity.type
_entity.pdbx_description
1 polymer ?
#
loop_
_entity_poly.entity_id
_entity_poly.type
_entity_poly.pdbx_seq_one_letter_code
_entity_poly.pdbx_strand_id
1 'polypeptide(L)'
;SDAKSATIYSSWHKNSSTFIDGLIGYGYMENDLTRIVQANPSNPLTGNRGVKQYFTSIKFNKIRDKDNFTSLLFGRFDYGLSKLKSFSESGNAHALRFEEQDLKNKSISFGALTKYKKKIKKGYFLPYGRIEFFENLTPDSEAKTSYVSDPNTTYNYTVKEDYSNSLKLELGFDLNLIDSWYFATSIRRLIKNNKDFENEFAIKVSKPF
;
A
#
# COMPACT_ATOMS: atom_id res chain seq x y z
N SER A 1 -7.76 -15.86 -10.38
CA SER A 1 -6.41 -15.31 -10.55
C SER A 1 -5.42 -16.09 -9.69
N ASP A 2 -4.21 -16.33 -10.23
CA ASP A 2 -3.10 -16.98 -9.54
C ASP A 2 -2.01 -15.95 -9.29
N ALA A 3 -1.43 -15.94 -8.07
CA ALA A 3 -0.36 -15.04 -7.71
C ALA A 3 0.78 -15.76 -6.98
N LYS A 4 2.02 -15.39 -7.30
CA LYS A 4 3.24 -15.86 -6.63
C LYS A 4 4.14 -14.67 -6.35
N SER A 5 4.72 -14.58 -5.16
CA SER A 5 5.66 -13.52 -4.82
C SER A 5 6.80 -14.03 -3.95
N ALA A 6 7.93 -13.34 -4.03
CA ALA A 6 9.07 -13.50 -3.15
C ALA A 6 9.54 -12.13 -2.67
N THR A 7 9.87 -12.02 -1.39
CA THR A 7 10.30 -10.78 -0.76
C THR A 7 11.49 -11.04 0.15
N ILE A 8 12.49 -10.20 0.04
CA ILE A 8 13.65 -10.16 0.94
C ILE A 8 13.58 -8.84 1.69
N TYR A 9 13.77 -8.90 3.00
CA TYR A 9 13.88 -7.72 3.85
C TYR A 9 15.13 -7.81 4.72
N SER A 10 15.65 -6.65 5.06
CA SER A 10 16.88 -6.50 5.86
C SER A 10 16.75 -5.28 6.75
N SER A 11 17.37 -5.34 7.92
CA SER A 11 17.51 -4.20 8.81
C SER A 11 18.99 -4.02 9.16
N TRP A 12 19.53 -2.82 8.91
CA TRP A 12 20.88 -2.45 9.27
C TRP A 12 20.86 -1.44 10.41
N HIS A 13 21.52 -1.79 11.51
CA HIS A 13 21.61 -0.97 12.72
C HIS A 13 22.95 -0.27 12.81
N LYS A 14 22.95 1.06 12.72
CA LYS A 14 24.14 1.87 13.01
C LYS A 14 24.44 1.86 14.51
N ASN A 15 23.40 1.93 15.34
CA ASN A 15 23.42 1.83 16.79
C ASN A 15 22.01 1.47 17.30
N SER A 16 21.82 1.37 18.62
CA SER A 16 20.52 1.04 19.23
C SER A 16 19.38 2.01 18.91
N SER A 17 19.70 3.23 18.45
CA SER A 17 18.69 4.27 18.20
C SER A 17 18.52 4.62 16.72
N THR A 18 19.37 4.12 15.82
CA THR A 18 19.34 4.51 14.40
C THR A 18 19.51 3.26 13.53
N PHE A 19 18.54 3.03 12.67
CA PHE A 19 18.56 1.87 11.78
C PHE A 19 17.82 2.16 10.46
N ILE A 20 18.16 1.37 9.46
CA ILE A 20 17.58 1.42 8.11
C ILE A 20 16.98 0.06 7.82
N ASP A 21 15.68 0.05 7.49
CA ASP A 21 14.99 -1.13 7.00
C ASP A 21 14.92 -1.08 5.47
N GLY A 22 15.22 -2.18 4.83
CA GLY A 22 15.14 -2.34 3.40
C GLY A 22 14.28 -3.55 3.03
N LEU A 23 13.53 -3.41 1.95
CA LEU A 23 12.71 -4.46 1.39
C LEU A 23 12.84 -4.43 -0.13
N ILE A 24 12.97 -5.59 -0.75
CA ILE A 24 12.89 -5.78 -2.19
C ILE A 24 12.05 -7.02 -2.49
N GLY A 25 11.18 -6.94 -3.47
CA GLY A 25 10.33 -8.05 -3.82
C GLY A 25 10.01 -8.12 -5.30
N TYR A 26 9.62 -9.32 -5.69
CA TYR A 26 9.12 -9.66 -7.02
C TYR A 26 7.82 -10.44 -6.90
N GLY A 27 6.85 -10.11 -7.73
CA GLY A 27 5.59 -10.82 -7.84
C GLY A 27 5.25 -11.13 -9.30
N TYR A 28 4.51 -12.20 -9.50
CA TYR A 28 3.87 -12.53 -10.75
C TYR A 28 2.41 -12.89 -10.48
N MET A 29 1.51 -12.38 -11.28
CA MET A 29 0.08 -12.60 -11.15
C MET A 29 -0.54 -12.81 -12.54
N GLU A 30 -1.47 -13.75 -12.63
CA GLU A 30 -2.34 -13.95 -13.79
C GLU A 30 -3.78 -13.62 -13.39
N ASN A 31 -4.41 -12.80 -14.20
CA ASN A 31 -5.78 -12.38 -13.98
C ASN A 31 -6.67 -12.79 -15.16
N ASP A 32 -7.68 -13.57 -14.86
CA ASP A 32 -8.78 -13.82 -15.80
C ASP A 32 -9.74 -12.64 -15.74
N LEU A 33 -10.01 -12.08 -16.89
CA LEU A 33 -10.84 -10.88 -17.04
C LEU A 33 -12.12 -11.24 -17.83
N THR A 34 -13.24 -10.68 -17.37
CA THR A 34 -14.51 -10.82 -18.06
C THR A 34 -15.15 -9.43 -18.17
N ARG A 35 -15.52 -9.04 -19.38
CA ARG A 35 -16.19 -7.77 -19.66
C ARG A 35 -17.53 -8.02 -20.37
N ILE A 36 -18.58 -7.42 -19.84
CA ILE A 36 -19.92 -7.48 -20.42
C ILE A 36 -20.17 -6.18 -21.19
N VAL A 37 -20.55 -6.29 -22.45
CA VAL A 37 -20.92 -5.16 -23.29
C VAL A 37 -22.44 -5.10 -23.37
N GLN A 38 -23.04 -3.95 -23.06
CA GLN A 38 -24.51 -3.79 -23.06
C GLN A 38 -25.16 -4.12 -24.40
N ALA A 39 -24.47 -3.90 -25.50
CA ALA A 39 -24.97 -4.25 -26.84
C ALA A 39 -25.08 -5.77 -27.08
N ASN A 40 -24.38 -6.59 -26.29
CA ASN A 40 -24.40 -8.06 -26.39
C ASN A 40 -24.12 -8.72 -25.03
N PRO A 41 -25.05 -8.63 -24.07
CA PRO A 41 -24.82 -9.11 -22.71
C PRO A 41 -24.74 -10.66 -22.61
N SER A 42 -25.30 -11.36 -23.57
CA SER A 42 -25.30 -12.84 -23.57
C SER A 42 -23.99 -13.45 -24.02
N ASN A 43 -23.07 -12.66 -24.58
CA ASN A 43 -21.76 -13.12 -25.03
C ASN A 43 -20.63 -12.26 -24.43
N PRO A 44 -20.24 -12.53 -23.17
CA PRO A 44 -19.21 -11.78 -22.50
C PRO A 44 -17.85 -11.94 -23.20
N LEU A 45 -17.05 -10.90 -23.11
CA LEU A 45 -15.67 -10.89 -23.57
C LEU A 45 -14.78 -11.41 -22.47
N THR A 46 -13.86 -12.30 -22.81
CA THR A 46 -12.92 -12.89 -21.84
C THR A 46 -11.50 -12.67 -22.28
N GLY A 47 -10.58 -12.60 -21.33
CA GLY A 47 -9.15 -12.50 -21.58
C GLY A 47 -8.35 -12.87 -20.35
N ASN A 48 -7.04 -13.11 -20.55
CA ASN A 48 -6.11 -13.37 -19.46
C ASN A 48 -4.96 -12.36 -19.56
N ARG A 49 -4.61 -11.74 -18.45
CA ARG A 49 -3.51 -10.76 -18.39
C ARG A 49 -2.50 -11.09 -17.31
N GLY A 50 -1.27 -11.36 -17.72
CA GLY A 50 -0.15 -11.53 -16.81
C GLY A 50 0.41 -10.19 -16.36
N VAL A 51 0.79 -10.12 -15.08
CA VAL A 51 1.40 -8.94 -14.44
C VAL A 51 2.69 -9.38 -13.73
N LYS A 52 3.80 -8.70 -14.04
CA LYS A 52 5.06 -8.81 -13.28
C LYS A 52 5.21 -7.58 -12.42
N GLN A 53 5.46 -7.77 -11.14
CA GLN A 53 5.58 -6.68 -10.18
C GLN A 53 6.95 -6.72 -9.51
N TYR A 54 7.62 -5.57 -9.48
CA TYR A 54 8.87 -5.32 -8.76
C TYR A 54 8.60 -4.23 -7.75
N PHE A 55 9.03 -4.40 -6.52
CA PHE A 55 8.83 -3.39 -5.49
C PHE A 55 10.01 -3.33 -4.53
N THR A 56 10.28 -2.14 -4.04
CA THR A 56 11.30 -1.89 -3.04
C THR A 56 10.83 -0.80 -2.08
N SER A 57 11.27 -0.90 -0.85
CA SER A 57 11.04 0.08 0.20
C SER A 57 12.30 0.27 1.00
N ILE A 58 12.65 1.52 1.30
CA ILE A 58 13.75 1.88 2.20
C ILE A 58 13.18 2.80 3.26
N LYS A 59 13.36 2.44 4.53
CA LYS A 59 12.89 3.21 5.67
C LYS A 59 14.04 3.53 6.61
N PHE A 60 14.26 4.80 6.84
CA PHE A 60 15.18 5.31 7.85
C PHE A 60 14.41 5.53 9.16
N ASN A 61 14.98 5.08 10.28
CA ASN A 61 14.37 5.16 11.60
C ASN A 61 15.37 5.76 12.61
N LYS A 62 14.85 6.66 13.45
CA LYS A 62 15.56 7.25 14.58
C LYS A 62 14.71 7.15 15.83
N ILE A 63 15.14 6.31 16.79
CA ILE A 63 14.52 6.19 18.11
C ILE A 63 15.19 7.16 19.07
N ARG A 64 14.42 7.76 19.94
CA ARG A 64 14.87 8.54 21.09
C ARG A 64 14.04 8.14 22.30
N ASP A 65 14.74 7.57 23.27
CA ASP A 65 14.18 7.28 24.59
C ASP A 65 14.58 8.37 25.56
N LYS A 66 13.64 8.91 26.29
CA LYS A 66 13.86 9.85 27.38
C LYS A 66 12.82 9.60 28.48
N ASP A 67 13.26 9.23 29.65
CA ASP A 67 12.42 8.91 30.80
C ASP A 67 11.39 7.80 30.45
N ASN A 68 10.12 8.14 30.46
CA ASN A 68 9.00 7.27 30.10
C ASN A 68 8.54 7.45 28.66
N PHE A 69 9.18 8.30 27.86
CA PHE A 69 8.83 8.55 26.47
C PHE A 69 9.76 7.82 25.52
N THR A 70 9.17 7.13 24.57
CA THR A 70 9.86 6.62 23.38
C THR A 70 9.30 7.32 22.15
N SER A 71 10.16 8.01 21.42
CA SER A 71 9.81 8.68 20.17
C SER A 71 10.55 8.03 19.01
N LEU A 72 9.84 7.76 17.92
CA LEU A 72 10.37 7.26 16.66
C LEU A 72 10.12 8.32 15.59
N LEU A 73 11.19 8.81 14.97
CA LEU A 73 11.14 9.58 13.73
C LEU A 73 11.47 8.64 12.58
N PHE A 74 10.76 8.75 11.49
CA PHE A 74 11.02 7.93 10.31
C PHE A 74 10.80 8.68 9.00
N GLY A 75 11.56 8.25 7.99
CA GLY A 75 11.34 8.60 6.60
C GLY A 75 11.36 7.32 5.76
N ARG A 76 10.49 7.21 4.76
CA ARG A 76 10.38 6.03 3.90
C ARG A 76 10.23 6.46 2.45
N PHE A 77 10.89 5.74 1.59
CA PHE A 77 10.72 5.80 0.14
C PHE A 77 10.27 4.44 -0.36
N ASP A 78 9.20 4.42 -1.14
CA ASP A 78 8.66 3.23 -1.77
C ASP A 78 8.71 3.39 -3.31
N TYR A 79 9.08 2.33 -3.99
CA TYR A 79 9.05 2.25 -5.44
C TYR A 79 8.47 0.92 -5.89
N GLY A 80 7.52 0.98 -6.80
CA GLY A 80 6.92 -0.17 -7.45
C GLY A 80 6.91 -0.02 -8.97
N LEU A 81 7.10 -1.12 -9.68
CA LEU A 81 6.94 -1.21 -11.12
C LEU A 81 6.10 -2.45 -11.43
N SER A 82 4.91 -2.25 -11.98
CA SER A 82 4.05 -3.32 -12.46
C SER A 82 4.04 -3.30 -13.98
N LYS A 83 4.55 -4.39 -14.58
CA LYS A 83 4.55 -4.59 -16.02
C LYS A 83 3.36 -5.48 -16.38
N LEU A 84 2.36 -4.89 -16.99
CA LEU A 84 1.15 -5.54 -17.47
C LEU A 84 1.42 -6.01 -18.90
N LYS A 85 1.31 -7.32 -19.15
CA LYS A 85 1.50 -7.87 -20.49
C LYS A 85 0.37 -7.45 -21.42
N SER A 86 0.65 -7.42 -22.71
CA SER A 86 -0.38 -7.32 -23.73
C SER A 86 -1.30 -8.53 -23.68
N PHE A 87 -2.58 -8.32 -23.98
CA PHE A 87 -3.54 -9.40 -24.16
C PHE A 87 -4.66 -8.98 -25.11
N SER A 88 -5.39 -9.95 -25.64
CA SER A 88 -6.57 -9.72 -26.46
C SER A 88 -7.76 -10.41 -25.83
N GLU A 89 -8.89 -9.71 -25.81
CA GLU A 89 -10.18 -10.33 -25.49
C GLU A 89 -10.64 -11.25 -26.62
N SER A 90 -11.47 -12.21 -26.27
CA SER A 90 -12.20 -13.07 -27.19
C SER A 90 -13.68 -13.07 -26.84
N GLY A 91 -14.54 -13.40 -27.81
CA GLY A 91 -15.99 -13.51 -27.59
C GLY A 91 -16.82 -12.91 -28.72
N ASN A 92 -16.73 -11.62 -28.98
CA ASN A 92 -17.55 -10.97 -30.01
C ASN A 92 -16.80 -9.82 -30.72
N ALA A 93 -17.48 -9.13 -31.67
CA ALA A 93 -16.88 -8.08 -32.49
C ALA A 93 -16.39 -6.84 -31.69
N HIS A 94 -16.78 -6.70 -30.43
CA HIS A 94 -16.34 -5.59 -29.55
C HIS A 94 -15.07 -5.97 -28.74
N ALA A 95 -14.41 -7.09 -29.08
CA ALA A 95 -13.20 -7.52 -28.40
C ALA A 95 -12.07 -6.49 -28.59
N LEU A 96 -11.41 -6.16 -27.49
CA LEU A 96 -10.30 -5.23 -27.45
C LEU A 96 -8.96 -5.98 -27.30
N ARG A 97 -7.94 -5.45 -27.92
CA ARG A 97 -6.55 -5.76 -27.67
C ARG A 97 -5.97 -4.65 -26.80
N PHE A 98 -5.31 -5.03 -25.73
CA PHE A 98 -4.57 -4.14 -24.83
C PHE A 98 -3.08 -4.35 -25.07
N GLU A 99 -2.35 -3.27 -25.20
CA GLU A 99 -0.90 -3.30 -25.30
C GLU A 99 -0.24 -3.47 -23.92
N GLU A 100 1.07 -3.71 -23.93
CA GLU A 100 1.85 -3.70 -22.70
C GLU A 100 1.76 -2.33 -22.03
N GLN A 101 1.71 -2.32 -20.69
CA GLN A 101 1.61 -1.11 -19.90
C GLN A 101 2.52 -1.21 -18.68
N ASP A 102 3.32 -0.19 -18.46
CA ASP A 102 4.13 -0.02 -17.27
C ASP A 102 3.44 0.92 -16.29
N LEU A 103 3.09 0.40 -15.12
CA LEU A 103 2.58 1.20 -14.00
C LEU A 103 3.71 1.40 -13.00
N LYS A 104 4.12 2.65 -12.83
CA LYS A 104 5.13 3.03 -11.83
C LYS A 104 4.41 3.58 -10.61
N ASN A 105 4.80 3.14 -9.43
CA ASN A 105 4.34 3.67 -8.17
C ASN A 105 5.56 4.21 -7.42
N LYS A 106 5.53 5.48 -7.02
CA LYS A 106 6.59 6.13 -6.27
C LYS A 106 5.97 6.92 -5.15
N SER A 107 6.48 6.75 -3.95
CA SER A 107 6.01 7.56 -2.84
C SER A 107 7.12 7.84 -1.83
N ILE A 108 6.96 8.94 -1.11
CA ILE A 108 7.77 9.28 0.03
C ILE A 108 6.86 9.53 1.23
N SER A 109 7.29 9.07 2.39
CA SER A 109 6.60 9.41 3.63
C SER A 109 7.59 9.75 4.73
N PHE A 110 7.18 10.60 5.65
CA PHE A 110 7.91 10.90 6.86
C PHE A 110 6.95 11.15 8.00
N GLY A 111 7.37 10.79 9.19
CA GLY A 111 6.48 10.90 10.33
C GLY A 111 7.17 10.71 11.67
N ALA A 112 6.36 10.86 12.70
CA ALA A 112 6.74 10.65 14.08
C ALA A 112 5.69 9.81 14.80
N LEU A 113 6.17 8.96 15.68
CA LEU A 113 5.39 8.22 16.65
C LEU A 113 5.95 8.51 18.03
N THR A 114 5.13 8.85 19.00
CA THR A 114 5.56 9.00 20.39
C THR A 114 4.67 8.16 21.28
N LYS A 115 5.30 7.33 22.13
CA LYS A 115 4.65 6.49 23.16
C LYS A 115 5.07 6.97 24.53
N TYR A 116 4.13 6.96 25.47
CA TYR A 116 4.41 7.20 26.88
C TYR A 116 4.15 5.92 27.69
N LYS A 117 5.13 5.47 28.46
CA LYS A 117 5.03 4.24 29.31
C LYS A 117 4.65 4.63 30.71
N LYS A 118 3.42 4.32 31.13
CA LYS A 118 2.93 4.53 32.50
C LYS A 118 2.76 3.18 33.22
N LYS A 119 3.48 2.98 34.30
CA LYS A 119 3.25 1.82 35.18
C LYS A 119 1.92 2.00 35.91
N ILE A 120 1.11 0.96 35.92
CA ILE A 120 -0.15 0.86 36.66
C ILE A 120 -0.09 -0.32 37.62
N LYS A 121 -1.06 -0.47 38.53
CA LYS A 121 -1.05 -1.53 39.57
C LYS A 121 -0.90 -2.96 38.98
N LYS A 122 -1.48 -3.22 37.81
CA LYS A 122 -1.49 -4.55 37.16
C LYS A 122 -0.82 -4.56 35.79
N GLY A 123 0.20 -3.72 35.55
CA GLY A 123 0.89 -3.75 34.25
C GLY A 123 1.37 -2.39 33.77
N TYR A 124 1.22 -2.15 32.46
CA TYR A 124 1.63 -0.92 31.80
C TYR A 124 0.54 -0.40 30.89
N PHE A 125 0.31 0.89 30.93
CA PHE A 125 -0.52 1.66 30.01
C PHE A 125 0.40 2.49 29.12
N LEU A 126 0.27 2.34 27.79
CA LEU A 126 1.15 2.95 26.78
C LEU A 126 0.31 3.76 25.75
N PRO A 127 -0.15 4.97 26.11
CA PRO A 127 -0.78 5.84 25.13
C PRO A 127 0.26 6.27 24.09
N TYR A 128 -0.21 6.48 22.85
CA TYR A 128 0.64 6.94 21.76
C TYR A 128 -0.10 7.86 20.81
N GLY A 129 0.69 8.68 20.12
CA GLY A 129 0.26 9.47 18.98
C GLY A 129 1.21 9.30 17.82
N ARG A 130 0.68 9.27 16.61
CA ARG A 130 1.42 9.19 15.35
C ARG A 130 0.92 10.24 14.39
N ILE A 131 1.87 10.87 13.72
CA ILE A 131 1.66 11.73 12.57
C ILE A 131 2.52 11.23 11.42
N GLU A 132 1.95 11.11 10.21
CA GLU A 132 2.67 10.70 9.02
C GLU A 132 2.17 11.50 7.84
N PHE A 133 3.08 12.17 7.17
CA PHE A 133 2.84 12.80 5.87
C PHE A 133 3.28 11.82 4.78
N PHE A 134 2.45 11.69 3.76
CA PHE A 134 2.68 10.85 2.60
C PHE A 134 2.49 11.69 1.34
N GLU A 135 3.42 11.55 0.40
CA GLU A 135 3.34 12.17 -0.91
C GLU A 135 3.47 11.11 -1.99
N ASN A 136 2.51 11.11 -2.90
CA ASN A 136 2.52 10.27 -4.09
C ASN A 136 3.29 10.99 -5.20
N LEU A 137 4.38 10.39 -5.65
CA LEU A 137 5.23 10.86 -6.74
C LEU A 137 5.03 10.02 -8.02
N THR A 138 3.96 9.24 -8.05
CA THR A 138 3.62 8.36 -9.18
C THR A 138 3.30 9.21 -10.42
N PRO A 139 3.98 8.97 -11.54
CA PRO A 139 3.63 9.64 -12.80
C PRO A 139 2.34 9.05 -13.36
N ASP A 140 1.63 9.83 -14.15
CA ASP A 140 0.55 9.34 -14.99
C ASP A 140 1.03 8.15 -15.85
N SER A 141 0.15 7.22 -16.14
CA SER A 141 0.43 6.10 -17.03
C SER A 141 -0.45 6.15 -18.27
N GLU A 142 0.04 5.59 -19.37
CA GLU A 142 -0.73 5.47 -20.60
C GLU A 142 -1.15 4.02 -20.82
N ALA A 143 -2.43 3.83 -21.14
CA ALA A 143 -2.97 2.57 -21.61
C ALA A 143 -3.33 2.69 -23.10
N LYS A 144 -2.93 1.71 -23.90
CA LYS A 144 -3.20 1.67 -25.33
C LYS A 144 -4.08 0.48 -25.66
N THR A 145 -5.14 0.74 -26.42
CA THR A 145 -6.08 -0.30 -26.82
C THR A 145 -6.43 -0.14 -28.30
N SER A 146 -6.82 -1.25 -28.94
CA SER A 146 -7.39 -1.29 -30.28
C SER A 146 -8.53 -2.32 -30.32
N TYR A 147 -9.41 -2.26 -31.29
CA TYR A 147 -10.29 -3.39 -31.56
C TYR A 147 -9.51 -4.54 -32.16
N VAL A 148 -9.84 -5.77 -31.78
CA VAL A 148 -9.25 -6.96 -32.40
C VAL A 148 -9.58 -7.01 -33.91
N SER A 149 -10.77 -6.53 -34.29
CA SER A 149 -11.24 -6.40 -35.69
C SER A 149 -10.57 -5.26 -36.47
N ASP A 150 -10.00 -4.26 -35.76
CA ASP A 150 -9.30 -3.12 -36.39
C ASP A 150 -8.02 -2.81 -35.56
N PRO A 151 -6.94 -3.57 -35.77
CA PRO A 151 -5.70 -3.42 -35.02
C PRO A 151 -4.90 -2.15 -35.40
N ASN A 152 -5.25 -1.49 -36.52
CA ASN A 152 -4.54 -0.30 -37.00
C ASN A 152 -4.99 0.97 -36.32
N THR A 153 -6.18 1.00 -35.71
CA THR A 153 -6.71 2.15 -34.97
C THR A 153 -6.42 1.97 -33.49
N THR A 154 -5.51 2.78 -32.94
CA THR A 154 -5.13 2.76 -31.52
C THR A 154 -5.77 3.88 -30.76
N TYR A 155 -6.35 3.54 -29.60
CA TYR A 155 -6.94 4.48 -28.64
C TYR A 155 -5.99 4.59 -27.43
N ASN A 156 -5.63 5.81 -27.06
CA ASN A 156 -4.76 6.09 -25.93
C ASN A 156 -5.57 6.66 -24.77
N TYR A 157 -5.35 6.13 -23.57
CA TYR A 157 -5.97 6.60 -22.34
C TYR A 157 -4.87 6.97 -21.33
N THR A 158 -4.99 8.17 -20.75
CA THR A 158 -4.14 8.56 -19.64
C THR A 158 -4.82 8.19 -18.33
N VAL A 159 -4.17 7.36 -17.53
CA VAL A 159 -4.60 7.03 -16.16
C VAL A 159 -3.90 8.00 -15.21
N LYS A 160 -4.70 8.85 -14.59
CA LYS A 160 -4.21 9.85 -13.62
C LYS A 160 -4.41 9.39 -12.21
N GLU A 161 -3.52 9.79 -11.31
CA GLU A 161 -3.70 9.64 -9.87
C GLU A 161 -4.64 10.72 -9.33
N ASP A 162 -5.61 10.32 -8.48
CA ASP A 162 -6.62 11.24 -7.94
C ASP A 162 -6.09 12.15 -6.84
N TYR A 163 -5.00 11.76 -6.16
CA TYR A 163 -4.39 12.54 -5.09
C TYR A 163 -2.88 12.36 -5.01
N SER A 164 -2.17 13.45 -4.73
CA SER A 164 -0.71 13.47 -4.65
C SER A 164 -0.18 13.32 -3.21
N ASN A 165 -0.90 13.78 -2.21
CA ASN A 165 -0.45 13.75 -0.83
C ASN A 165 -1.57 13.47 0.18
N SER A 166 -1.17 13.02 1.36
CA SER A 166 -2.09 12.78 2.47
C SER A 166 -1.40 12.96 3.82
N LEU A 167 -2.19 13.29 4.84
CA LEU A 167 -1.79 13.36 6.24
C LEU A 167 -2.52 12.29 7.03
N LYS A 168 -1.77 11.41 7.70
CA LYS A 168 -2.30 10.40 8.60
C LYS A 168 -2.07 10.82 10.04
N LEU A 169 -3.14 10.86 10.81
CA LEU A 169 -3.12 11.09 12.25
C LEU A 169 -3.65 9.84 12.94
N GLU A 170 -2.96 9.38 13.98
CA GLU A 170 -3.38 8.22 14.76
C GLU A 170 -3.16 8.50 16.25
N LEU A 171 -4.16 8.20 17.05
CA LEU A 171 -4.12 8.21 18.51
C LEU A 171 -4.56 6.84 19.01
N GLY A 172 -3.89 6.32 20.02
CA GLY A 172 -4.25 5.03 20.58
C GLY A 172 -3.56 4.76 21.90
N PHE A 173 -3.83 3.58 22.43
CA PHE A 173 -3.09 3.06 23.58
C PHE A 173 -2.97 1.54 23.53
N ASP A 174 -1.89 1.04 24.14
CA ASP A 174 -1.67 -0.36 24.44
C ASP A 174 -1.79 -0.54 25.96
N LEU A 175 -2.46 -1.58 26.42
CA LEU A 175 -2.56 -1.97 27.82
C LEU A 175 -2.02 -3.39 27.98
N ASN A 176 -0.87 -3.52 28.65
CA ASN A 176 -0.24 -4.80 28.96
C ASN A 176 -0.49 -5.14 30.42
N LEU A 177 -1.25 -6.19 30.72
CA LEU A 177 -1.54 -6.64 32.07
C LEU A 177 -0.62 -7.78 32.50
N ILE A 178 -0.42 -7.90 33.82
CA ILE A 178 0.46 -8.92 34.45
C ILE A 178 0.04 -10.35 34.08
N ASP A 179 -1.26 -10.60 33.94
CA ASP A 179 -1.82 -11.93 33.57
C ASP A 179 -1.74 -12.22 32.08
N SER A 180 -0.77 -11.60 31.36
CA SER A 180 -0.53 -11.75 29.92
C SER A 180 -1.66 -11.27 29.01
N TRP A 181 -2.67 -10.56 29.55
CA TRP A 181 -3.66 -9.90 28.71
C TRP A 181 -3.08 -8.65 28.03
N TYR A 182 -3.33 -8.54 26.73
CA TYR A 182 -3.00 -7.38 25.92
C TYR A 182 -4.27 -6.80 25.31
N PHE A 183 -4.48 -5.51 25.50
CA PHE A 183 -5.54 -4.73 24.89
C PHE A 183 -4.89 -3.57 24.12
N ALA A 184 -5.38 -3.30 22.93
CA ALA A 184 -5.00 -2.13 22.18
C ALA A 184 -6.21 -1.51 21.51
N THR A 185 -6.23 -0.19 21.44
CA THR A 185 -7.21 0.54 20.64
C THR A 185 -6.56 1.72 19.96
N SER A 186 -7.05 2.05 18.77
CA SER A 186 -6.63 3.24 18.04
C SER A 186 -7.76 3.82 17.22
N ILE A 187 -7.70 5.14 17.04
CA ILE A 187 -8.43 5.89 16.04
C ILE A 187 -7.42 6.50 15.07
N ARG A 188 -7.66 6.32 13.79
CA ARG A 188 -6.83 6.85 12.70
C ARG A 188 -7.69 7.70 11.78
N ARG A 189 -7.16 8.85 11.39
CA ARG A 189 -7.72 9.71 10.34
C ARG A 189 -6.69 9.87 9.23
N LEU A 190 -7.09 9.58 8.01
CA LEU A 190 -6.38 9.89 6.78
C LEU A 190 -7.06 11.10 6.12
N ILE A 191 -6.32 12.17 5.91
CA ILE A 191 -6.78 13.40 5.24
C ILE A 191 -6.09 13.45 3.88
N LYS A 192 -6.86 13.44 2.79
CA LYS A 192 -6.38 13.50 1.41
C LYS A 192 -6.36 14.94 0.90
N ASN A 193 -5.59 15.19 -0.14
CA ASN A 193 -5.42 16.54 -0.71
C ASN A 193 -6.72 17.16 -1.24
N ASN A 194 -7.65 16.36 -1.74
CA ASN A 194 -8.99 16.76 -2.22
C ASN A 194 -9.99 17.09 -1.08
N LYS A 195 -9.52 17.17 0.18
CA LYS A 195 -10.29 17.38 1.42
C LYS A 195 -11.14 16.18 1.86
N ASP A 196 -11.06 15.05 1.16
CA ASP A 196 -11.67 13.82 1.62
C ASP A 196 -10.93 13.29 2.85
N PHE A 197 -11.64 12.58 3.70
CA PHE A 197 -11.04 11.94 4.85
C PHE A 197 -11.63 10.55 5.08
N GLU A 198 -10.81 9.68 5.62
CA GLU A 198 -11.20 8.35 6.06
C GLU A 198 -10.90 8.20 7.53
N ASN A 199 -11.83 7.63 8.30
CA ASN A 199 -11.63 7.31 9.70
C ASN A 199 -11.62 5.79 9.86
N GLU A 200 -10.68 5.30 10.64
CA GLU A 200 -10.58 3.91 11.03
C GLU A 200 -10.53 3.80 12.54
N PHE A 201 -11.27 2.86 13.11
CA PHE A 201 -11.22 2.51 14.51
C PHE A 201 -10.82 1.04 14.63
N ALA A 202 -9.83 0.75 15.48
CA ALA A 202 -9.35 -0.61 15.71
C ALA A 202 -9.33 -0.96 17.20
N ILE A 203 -9.74 -2.19 17.50
CA ILE A 203 -9.62 -2.81 18.83
C ILE A 203 -8.92 -4.16 18.65
N LYS A 204 -7.95 -4.44 19.51
CA LYS A 204 -7.28 -5.74 19.58
C LYS A 204 -7.26 -6.22 21.02
N VAL A 205 -7.65 -7.48 21.23
CA VAL A 205 -7.52 -8.19 22.50
C VAL A 205 -6.77 -9.47 22.23
N SER A 206 -5.77 -9.79 23.03
CA SER A 206 -5.05 -11.07 22.94
C SER A 206 -4.57 -11.53 24.32
N LYS A 207 -4.51 -12.85 24.48
CA LYS A 207 -3.91 -13.53 25.62
C LYS A 207 -3.06 -14.67 25.05
N PRO A 208 -1.75 -14.71 25.24
CA PRO A 208 -0.94 -15.87 24.88
C PRO A 208 -1.34 -17.05 25.77
N PHE A 209 -1.38 -18.22 25.19
CA PHE A 209 -1.65 -19.50 25.86
C PHE A 209 -0.37 -20.07 26.47
#